data_d01998aded628dd71102ef2dadb6425d
#
_entry.id   d01998aded628dd71102ef2dadb6425d
#
_cell.length_a   1.000
_cell.length_b   1.000
_cell.length_c   1.000
_cell.angle_alpha   90.00
_cell.angle_beta   90.00
_cell.angle_gamma   90.00
#
_symmetry.space_group_name_H-M   'P 1'
#
loop_
_entity.id
_entity.type
_entity.pdbx_description
1 polymer ?
#
loop_
_entity_poly.entity_id
_entity_poly.type
_entity_poly.pdbx_seq_one_letter_code
_entity_poly.pdbx_strand_id
1 'polypeptide(L)'
;LLPQEVQTLFAKKTVHEDLAEIVSDGAMLAYVTALCRLETLLDRHPYDLSGGEQQRAALAKILLTRPDILLLDEPTRGLDAAFKAELAALLHDLLTQGVTVVLVSHDVEFCAACAQRCALFFDGSIASDGAPREFFALNRFYTTAANRMARDHLPAAVTAEDVIAACGGREAPKKERREPPPQPPKAADTPSAPPEM
;
A
#
# COMPACT_ATOMS: atom_id res chain seq x y z
N LEU A 1 10.26 -6.83 -1.76
CA LEU A 1 9.21 -7.56 -1.05
C LEU A 1 9.02 -6.99 0.35
N LEU A 2 7.78 -6.67 0.72
CA LEU A 2 7.36 -6.40 2.10
C LEU A 2 6.82 -7.71 2.69
N PRO A 3 7.53 -8.37 3.62
CA PRO A 3 7.08 -9.62 4.20
C PRO A 3 6.02 -9.40 5.27
N GLN A 4 5.24 -10.43 5.61
CA GLN A 4 4.26 -10.39 6.68
C GLN A 4 4.89 -10.08 8.05
N GLU A 5 6.08 -10.63 8.34
CA GLU A 5 6.87 -10.34 9.54
C GLU A 5 7.89 -9.24 9.27
N VAL A 6 7.44 -7.99 9.38
CA VAL A 6 8.26 -6.82 9.04
C VAL A 6 9.46 -6.59 9.96
N GLN A 7 9.45 -7.18 11.16
CA GLN A 7 10.54 -7.04 12.13
C GLN A 7 11.87 -7.54 11.59
N THR A 8 11.85 -8.54 10.71
CA THR A 8 13.05 -9.10 10.07
C THR A 8 13.79 -8.12 9.17
N LEU A 9 13.15 -7.02 8.80
CA LEU A 9 13.73 -5.98 7.97
C LEU A 9 14.60 -4.99 8.76
N PHE A 10 14.48 -4.94 10.08
CA PHE A 10 15.17 -3.96 10.92
C PHE A 10 16.46 -4.55 11.50
N ALA A 11 17.56 -3.82 11.33
CA ALA A 11 18.89 -4.23 11.79
C ALA A 11 19.61 -3.16 12.63
N LYS A 12 19.10 -1.93 12.67
CA LYS A 12 19.74 -0.80 13.34
C LYS A 12 19.04 -0.43 14.66
N LYS A 13 19.67 0.48 15.40
CA LYS A 13 19.17 0.93 16.69
C LYS A 13 18.03 1.93 16.59
N THR A 14 17.95 2.67 15.48
CA THR A 14 16.89 3.64 15.24
C THR A 14 16.28 3.45 13.87
N VAL A 15 15.03 3.89 13.70
CA VAL A 15 14.35 3.90 12.41
C VAL A 15 15.12 4.73 11.39
N HIS A 16 15.65 5.89 11.83
CA HIS A 16 16.46 6.75 10.97
C HIS A 16 17.69 6.02 10.42
N GLU A 17 18.45 5.34 11.28
CA GLU A 17 19.65 4.59 10.85
C GLU A 17 19.29 3.49 9.83
N ASP A 18 18.16 2.77 10.05
CA ASP A 18 17.70 1.74 9.12
C ASP A 18 17.31 2.29 7.74
N LEU A 19 16.71 3.48 7.70
CA LEU A 19 16.32 4.12 6.45
C LEU A 19 17.52 4.79 5.74
N ALA A 20 18.39 5.45 6.49
CA ALA A 20 19.57 6.14 5.96
C ALA A 20 20.62 5.18 5.37
N GLU A 21 20.62 3.90 5.78
CA GLU A 21 21.50 2.88 5.18
C GLU A 21 21.19 2.63 3.70
N ILE A 22 19.91 2.82 3.30
CA ILE A 22 19.46 2.50 1.93
C ILE A 22 19.72 3.65 0.98
N VAL A 23 19.59 4.90 1.44
CA VAL A 23 19.69 6.06 0.60
C VAL A 23 20.49 7.16 1.30
N SER A 24 21.48 7.72 0.59
CA SER A 24 22.24 8.89 1.06
C SER A 24 21.57 10.22 0.71
N ASP A 25 20.54 10.20 -0.12
CA ASP A 25 19.78 11.39 -0.53
C ASP A 25 18.82 11.81 0.59
N GLY A 26 19.16 12.85 1.32
CA GLY A 26 18.34 13.40 2.39
C GLY A 26 16.95 13.88 1.95
N ALA A 27 16.80 14.34 0.71
CA ALA A 27 15.52 14.78 0.18
C ALA A 27 14.57 13.58 -0.03
N MET A 28 15.09 12.46 -0.56
CA MET A 28 14.34 11.24 -0.72
C MET A 28 13.97 10.61 0.63
N LEU A 29 14.90 10.62 1.59
CA LEU A 29 14.66 10.14 2.93
C LEU A 29 13.53 10.95 3.58
N ALA A 30 13.58 12.28 3.53
CA ALA A 30 12.54 13.15 4.07
C ALA A 30 11.19 12.93 3.39
N TYR A 31 11.17 12.78 2.06
CA TYR A 31 9.96 12.49 1.29
C TYR A 31 9.29 11.20 1.77
N VAL A 32 10.03 10.09 1.79
CA VAL A 32 9.46 8.79 2.18
C VAL A 32 9.07 8.75 3.66
N THR A 33 9.83 9.43 4.52
CA THR A 33 9.52 9.57 5.95
C THR A 33 8.17 10.28 6.16
N ALA A 34 7.95 11.39 5.47
CA ALA A 34 6.68 12.13 5.53
C ALA A 34 5.52 11.31 4.95
N LEU A 35 5.74 10.62 3.82
CA LEU A 35 4.77 9.77 3.16
C LEU A 35 4.28 8.64 4.08
N CYS A 36 5.20 8.04 4.85
CA CYS A 36 4.91 6.96 5.79
C CYS A 36 4.59 7.45 7.21
N ARG A 37 4.53 8.78 7.45
CA ARG A 37 4.27 9.40 8.76
C ARG A 37 5.22 8.91 9.86
N LEU A 38 6.50 8.97 9.59
CA LEU A 38 7.54 8.47 10.51
C LEU A 38 8.33 9.60 11.19
N GLU A 39 8.01 10.88 10.93
CA GLU A 39 8.80 12.04 11.37
C GLU A 39 9.05 12.04 12.89
N THR A 40 8.06 11.62 13.68
CA THR A 40 8.17 11.58 15.15
C THR A 40 8.73 10.27 15.70
N LEU A 41 9.03 9.32 14.81
CA LEU A 41 9.44 7.96 15.17
C LEU A 41 10.89 7.65 14.80
N LEU A 42 11.58 8.58 14.12
CA LEU A 42 12.90 8.35 13.56
C LEU A 42 13.96 7.97 14.59
N ASP A 43 13.88 8.54 15.79
CA ASP A 43 14.86 8.29 16.87
C ASP A 43 14.49 7.07 17.74
N ARG A 44 13.34 6.42 17.46
CA ARG A 44 12.91 5.25 18.21
C ARG A 44 13.58 3.98 17.71
N HIS A 45 13.74 3.02 18.61
CA HIS A 45 14.14 1.68 18.22
C HIS A 45 12.98 0.99 17.46
N PRO A 46 13.22 0.31 16.31
CA PRO A 46 12.15 -0.32 15.53
C PRO A 46 11.27 -1.30 16.33
N TYR A 47 11.83 -1.99 17.30
CA TYR A 47 11.08 -2.94 18.15
C TYR A 47 10.21 -2.25 19.22
N ASP A 48 10.42 -0.95 19.48
CA ASP A 48 9.58 -0.17 20.40
C ASP A 48 8.36 0.46 19.70
N LEU A 49 8.23 0.23 18.40
CA LEU A 49 7.11 0.68 17.59
C LEU A 49 5.90 -0.26 17.73
N SER A 50 4.70 0.30 17.66
CA SER A 50 3.49 -0.51 17.49
C SER A 50 3.52 -1.27 16.15
N GLY A 51 2.72 -2.34 16.01
CA GLY A 51 2.69 -3.13 14.78
C GLY A 51 2.40 -2.31 13.51
N GLY A 52 1.49 -1.33 13.60
CA GLY A 52 1.20 -0.42 12.48
C GLY A 52 2.36 0.55 12.17
N GLU A 53 3.06 1.04 13.18
CA GLU A 53 4.26 1.88 13.01
C GLU A 53 5.40 1.08 12.38
N GLN A 54 5.60 -0.18 12.81
CA GLN A 54 6.58 -1.09 12.20
C GLN A 54 6.25 -1.35 10.73
N GLN A 55 4.98 -1.57 10.41
CA GLN A 55 4.51 -1.77 9.03
C GLN A 55 4.84 -0.56 8.15
N ARG A 56 4.59 0.67 8.66
CA ARG A 56 4.92 1.91 7.96
C ARG A 56 6.42 2.10 7.77
N ALA A 57 7.22 1.81 8.79
CA ALA A 57 8.68 1.88 8.71
C ALA A 57 9.25 0.87 7.71
N ALA A 58 8.73 -0.36 7.70
CA ALA A 58 9.11 -1.38 6.74
C ALA A 58 8.74 -1.00 5.30
N LEU A 59 7.54 -0.44 5.10
CA LEU A 59 7.11 0.07 3.80
C LEU A 59 8.04 1.20 3.32
N ALA A 60 8.38 2.16 4.20
CA ALA A 60 9.33 3.22 3.89
C ALA A 60 10.67 2.65 3.42
N LYS A 61 11.18 1.65 4.14
CA LYS A 61 12.44 0.97 3.81
C LYS A 61 12.42 0.38 2.40
N ILE A 62 11.32 -0.26 2.01
CA ILE A 62 11.17 -0.82 0.66
C ILE A 62 11.02 0.27 -0.40
N LEU A 63 10.26 1.33 -0.13
CA LEU A 63 10.07 2.43 -1.08
C LEU A 63 11.37 3.18 -1.40
N LEU A 64 12.27 3.30 -0.42
CA LEU A 64 13.60 3.90 -0.63
C LEU A 64 14.46 3.13 -1.64
N THR A 65 14.21 1.83 -1.86
CA THR A 65 14.90 1.05 -2.90
C THR A 65 14.42 1.35 -4.32
N ARG A 66 13.37 2.17 -4.50
CA ARG A 66 12.76 2.53 -5.80
C ARG A 66 12.49 1.31 -6.69
N PRO A 67 11.69 0.33 -6.24
CA PRO A 67 11.49 -0.90 -6.98
C PRO A 67 10.62 -0.67 -8.22
N ASP A 68 10.92 -1.38 -9.32
CA ASP A 68 10.03 -1.47 -10.49
C ASP A 68 8.84 -2.40 -10.23
N ILE A 69 9.04 -3.39 -9.34
CA ILE A 69 8.00 -4.35 -8.92
C ILE A 69 7.95 -4.37 -7.39
N LEU A 70 6.80 -3.98 -6.86
CA LEU A 70 6.53 -3.96 -5.43
C LEU A 70 5.66 -5.16 -5.04
N LEU A 71 6.23 -6.06 -4.23
CA LEU A 71 5.51 -7.22 -3.69
C LEU A 71 5.16 -6.95 -2.23
N LEU A 72 3.88 -7.05 -1.87
CA LEU A 72 3.35 -6.75 -0.54
C LEU A 72 2.61 -7.96 0.00
N ASP A 73 3.03 -8.45 1.17
CA ASP A 73 2.37 -9.54 1.89
C ASP A 73 1.68 -8.99 3.13
N GLU A 74 0.34 -9.04 3.13
CA GLU A 74 -0.53 -8.50 4.19
C GLU A 74 -0.21 -7.06 4.61
N PRO A 75 -0.11 -6.10 3.66
CA PRO A 75 0.38 -4.75 3.95
C PRO A 75 -0.55 -3.92 4.84
N THR A 76 -1.80 -4.35 5.02
CA THR A 76 -2.81 -3.64 5.83
C THR A 76 -2.86 -4.10 7.28
N ARG A 77 -2.05 -5.11 7.66
CA ARG A 77 -2.05 -5.66 9.00
C ARG A 77 -1.65 -4.61 10.04
N GLY A 78 -2.49 -4.43 11.05
CA GLY A 78 -2.24 -3.47 12.13
C GLY A 78 -2.41 -1.99 11.75
N LEU A 79 -2.84 -1.69 10.53
CA LEU A 79 -3.11 -0.32 10.09
C LEU A 79 -4.53 0.10 10.43
N ASP A 80 -4.69 1.36 10.85
CA ASP A 80 -6.00 1.98 11.00
C ASP A 80 -6.64 2.33 9.62
N ALA A 81 -7.93 2.60 9.62
CA ALA A 81 -8.68 2.89 8.40
C ALA A 81 -8.16 4.14 7.65
N ALA A 82 -7.65 5.13 8.37
CA ALA A 82 -7.11 6.34 7.76
C ALA A 82 -5.83 6.05 7.00
N PHE A 83 -4.91 5.28 7.61
CA PHE A 83 -3.67 4.90 6.93
C PHE A 83 -3.91 3.89 5.79
N LYS A 84 -4.90 2.98 5.91
CA LYS A 84 -5.28 2.11 4.78
C LYS A 84 -5.70 2.93 3.55
N ALA A 85 -6.48 3.99 3.73
CA ALA A 85 -6.88 4.87 2.64
C ALA A 85 -5.67 5.61 2.02
N GLU A 86 -4.71 6.04 2.83
CA GLU A 86 -3.47 6.65 2.36
C GLU A 86 -2.57 5.65 1.63
N LEU A 87 -2.47 4.43 2.15
CA LEU A 87 -1.74 3.35 1.47
C LEU A 87 -2.36 3.05 0.10
N ALA A 88 -3.69 2.97 0.00
CA ALA A 88 -4.37 2.77 -1.29
C ALA A 88 -4.05 3.90 -2.28
N ALA A 89 -4.04 5.15 -1.81
CA ALA A 89 -3.66 6.29 -2.62
C ALA A 89 -2.19 6.23 -3.07
N LEU A 90 -1.28 5.89 -2.16
CA LEU A 90 0.14 5.70 -2.47
C LEU A 90 0.35 4.62 -3.53
N LEU A 91 -0.31 3.47 -3.39
CA LEU A 91 -0.22 2.39 -4.38
C LEU A 91 -0.72 2.85 -5.75
N HIS A 92 -1.80 3.64 -5.78
CA HIS A 92 -2.30 4.23 -7.03
C HIS A 92 -1.27 5.17 -7.66
N ASP A 93 -0.63 6.03 -6.88
CA ASP A 93 0.40 6.96 -7.36
C ASP A 93 1.63 6.19 -7.90
N LEU A 94 2.06 5.12 -7.24
CA LEU A 94 3.12 4.25 -7.72
C LEU A 94 2.78 3.58 -9.06
N LEU A 95 1.54 3.11 -9.22
CA LEU A 95 1.06 2.57 -10.50
C LEU A 95 1.12 3.60 -11.63
N THR A 96 0.76 4.87 -11.36
CA THR A 96 0.86 5.94 -12.38
C THR A 96 2.30 6.25 -12.77
N GLN A 97 3.27 5.94 -11.90
CA GLN A 97 4.70 6.08 -12.16
C GLN A 97 5.32 4.85 -12.84
N GLY A 98 4.49 3.84 -13.18
CA GLY A 98 4.93 2.64 -13.88
C GLY A 98 5.42 1.51 -12.97
N VAL A 99 5.29 1.64 -11.65
CA VAL A 99 5.61 0.56 -10.71
C VAL A 99 4.53 -0.53 -10.80
N THR A 100 4.95 -1.77 -10.96
CA THR A 100 4.03 -2.92 -10.86
C THR A 100 3.83 -3.31 -9.41
N VAL A 101 2.58 -3.37 -8.95
CA VAL A 101 2.26 -3.76 -7.57
C VAL A 101 1.54 -5.10 -7.56
N VAL A 102 2.06 -6.03 -6.77
CA VAL A 102 1.40 -7.31 -6.45
C VAL A 102 1.22 -7.37 -4.94
N LEU A 103 -0.02 -7.50 -4.49
CA LEU A 103 -0.30 -7.63 -3.07
C LEU A 103 -1.08 -8.93 -2.78
N VAL A 104 -0.74 -9.56 -1.67
CA VAL A 104 -1.50 -10.66 -1.07
C VAL A 104 -2.17 -10.13 0.18
N SER A 105 -3.48 -10.28 0.29
CA SER A 105 -4.21 -9.82 1.47
C SER A 105 -5.53 -10.57 1.65
N HIS A 106 -5.94 -10.71 2.91
CA HIS A 106 -7.28 -11.14 3.30
C HIS A 106 -8.22 -9.95 3.58
N ASP A 107 -7.72 -8.72 3.48
CA ASP A 107 -8.51 -7.49 3.60
C ASP A 107 -9.24 -7.21 2.28
N VAL A 108 -10.40 -7.85 2.12
CA VAL A 108 -11.20 -7.75 0.89
C VAL A 108 -11.69 -6.33 0.63
N GLU A 109 -11.94 -5.55 1.68
CA GLU A 109 -12.37 -4.14 1.56
C GLU A 109 -11.24 -3.30 0.94
N PHE A 110 -10.02 -3.49 1.44
CA PHE A 110 -8.84 -2.82 0.89
C PHE A 110 -8.60 -3.22 -0.57
N CYS A 111 -8.64 -4.53 -0.88
CA CYS A 111 -8.46 -5.02 -2.24
C CYS A 111 -9.53 -4.45 -3.19
N ALA A 112 -10.79 -4.39 -2.76
CA ALA A 112 -11.88 -3.82 -3.55
C ALA A 112 -11.69 -2.34 -3.85
N ALA A 113 -11.04 -1.59 -2.93
CA ALA A 113 -10.81 -0.17 -3.05
C ALA A 113 -9.60 0.20 -3.92
N CYS A 114 -8.54 -0.63 -3.95
CA CYS A 114 -7.27 -0.24 -4.57
C CYS A 114 -6.81 -1.12 -5.73
N ALA A 115 -7.26 -2.38 -5.83
CA ALA A 115 -6.77 -3.28 -6.86
C ALA A 115 -7.37 -2.96 -8.24
N GLN A 116 -6.59 -3.23 -9.30
CA GLN A 116 -7.04 -3.18 -10.69
C GLN A 116 -7.51 -4.57 -11.17
N ARG A 117 -6.95 -5.62 -10.59
CA ARG A 117 -7.28 -7.02 -10.85
C ARG A 117 -7.16 -7.82 -9.55
N CYS A 118 -8.13 -8.67 -9.28
CA CYS A 118 -8.14 -9.59 -8.15
C CYS A 118 -8.07 -11.02 -8.63
N ALA A 119 -7.37 -11.86 -7.87
CA ALA A 119 -7.33 -13.30 -8.11
C ALA A 119 -7.52 -14.05 -6.78
N LEU A 120 -8.35 -15.07 -6.78
CA LEU A 120 -8.52 -15.98 -5.67
C LEU A 120 -7.58 -17.17 -5.86
N PHE A 121 -6.61 -17.30 -4.96
CA PHE A 121 -5.72 -18.44 -4.93
C PHE A 121 -6.25 -19.46 -3.92
N PHE A 122 -6.52 -20.67 -4.38
CA PHE A 122 -7.06 -21.74 -3.57
C PHE A 122 -6.50 -23.10 -4.04
N ASP A 123 -6.09 -23.93 -3.12
CA ASP A 123 -5.57 -25.28 -3.36
C ASP A 123 -4.50 -25.33 -4.48
N GLY A 124 -3.51 -24.41 -4.39
CA GLY A 124 -2.38 -24.39 -5.32
C GLY A 124 -2.69 -23.82 -6.71
N SER A 125 -3.91 -23.29 -6.95
CA SER A 125 -4.32 -22.75 -8.24
C SER A 125 -5.12 -21.46 -8.11
N ILE A 126 -5.22 -20.71 -9.22
CA ILE A 126 -6.10 -19.55 -9.32
C ILE A 126 -7.52 -20.08 -9.62
N ALA A 127 -8.40 -19.99 -8.62
CA ALA A 127 -9.79 -20.46 -8.73
C ALA A 127 -10.69 -19.46 -9.48
N SER A 128 -10.44 -18.17 -9.37
CA SER A 128 -11.11 -17.11 -10.13
C SER A 128 -10.22 -15.86 -10.20
N ASP A 129 -10.38 -15.06 -11.25
CA ASP A 129 -9.76 -13.76 -11.37
C ASP A 129 -10.64 -12.79 -12.19
N GLY A 130 -10.40 -11.50 -12.03
CA GLY A 130 -11.14 -10.48 -12.77
C GLY A 130 -10.98 -9.07 -12.18
N ALA A 131 -11.70 -8.13 -12.77
CA ALA A 131 -11.81 -6.78 -12.22
C ALA A 131 -12.49 -6.81 -10.83
N PRO A 132 -12.09 -5.97 -9.87
CA PRO A 132 -12.58 -6.04 -8.50
C PRO A 132 -14.12 -6.04 -8.39
N ARG A 133 -14.80 -5.19 -9.17
CA ARG A 133 -16.27 -5.11 -9.13
C ARG A 133 -16.92 -6.43 -9.53
N GLU A 134 -16.48 -7.06 -10.61
CA GLU A 134 -17.01 -8.35 -11.06
C GLU A 134 -16.61 -9.47 -10.10
N PHE A 135 -15.32 -9.47 -9.71
CA PHE A 135 -14.77 -10.47 -8.81
C PHE A 135 -15.53 -10.54 -7.48
N PHE A 136 -15.75 -9.41 -6.81
CA PHE A 136 -16.43 -9.38 -5.50
C PHE A 136 -17.95 -9.46 -5.61
N ALA A 137 -18.56 -8.96 -6.69
CA ALA A 137 -20.01 -9.09 -6.90
C ALA A 137 -20.45 -10.53 -7.16
N LEU A 138 -19.66 -11.29 -7.92
CA LEU A 138 -19.97 -12.67 -8.28
C LEU A 138 -19.58 -13.67 -7.19
N ASN A 139 -18.62 -13.34 -6.33
CA ASN A 139 -18.14 -14.24 -5.29
C ASN A 139 -19.05 -14.18 -4.06
N ARG A 140 -19.56 -15.36 -3.64
CA ARG A 140 -20.45 -15.44 -2.46
C ARG A 140 -19.71 -15.56 -1.14
N PHE A 141 -18.50 -16.10 -1.15
CA PHE A 141 -17.72 -16.36 0.06
C PHE A 141 -16.70 -15.27 0.31
N TYR A 142 -15.94 -14.90 -0.73
CA TYR A 142 -14.88 -13.88 -0.66
C TYR A 142 -15.39 -12.59 -1.28
N THR A 143 -16.19 -11.85 -0.52
CA THR A 143 -16.77 -10.59 -0.95
C THR A 143 -16.78 -9.58 0.21
N THR A 144 -16.93 -8.31 -0.12
CA THR A 144 -16.98 -7.21 0.85
C THR A 144 -18.23 -7.27 1.73
N ALA A 145 -18.18 -6.64 2.90
CA ALA A 145 -19.33 -6.50 3.78
C ALA A 145 -20.47 -5.74 3.09
N ALA A 146 -20.14 -4.68 2.33
CA ALA A 146 -21.09 -3.89 1.57
C ALA A 146 -21.86 -4.76 0.57
N ASN A 147 -21.17 -5.56 -0.24
CA ASN A 147 -21.82 -6.48 -1.18
C ASN A 147 -22.65 -7.55 -0.47
N ARG A 148 -22.14 -8.14 0.62
CA ARG A 148 -22.86 -9.15 1.38
C ARG A 148 -24.19 -8.65 1.94
N MET A 149 -24.22 -7.38 2.40
CA MET A 149 -25.44 -6.77 2.95
C MET A 149 -26.42 -6.30 1.88
N ALA A 150 -25.92 -5.80 0.74
CA ALA A 150 -26.73 -5.09 -0.24
C ALA A 150 -27.08 -5.92 -1.48
N ARG A 151 -26.46 -7.08 -1.72
CA ARG A 151 -26.52 -7.82 -3.00
C ARG A 151 -27.94 -8.18 -3.49
N ASP A 152 -28.87 -8.38 -2.57
CA ASP A 152 -30.26 -8.74 -2.95
C ASP A 152 -31.00 -7.56 -3.60
N HIS A 153 -30.57 -6.31 -3.33
CA HIS A 153 -31.16 -5.09 -3.87
C HIS A 153 -30.19 -4.34 -4.78
N LEU A 154 -28.90 -4.44 -4.53
CA LEU A 154 -27.82 -3.73 -5.22
C LEU A 154 -26.68 -4.71 -5.56
N PRO A 155 -26.91 -5.64 -6.48
CA PRO A 155 -25.96 -6.72 -6.76
C PRO A 155 -24.59 -6.26 -7.25
N ALA A 156 -24.52 -5.07 -7.87
CA ALA A 156 -23.28 -4.48 -8.36
C ALA A 156 -22.53 -3.60 -7.31
N ALA A 157 -23.13 -3.37 -6.14
CA ALA A 157 -22.47 -2.60 -5.08
C ALA A 157 -21.41 -3.49 -4.40
N VAL A 158 -20.17 -3.02 -4.41
CA VAL A 158 -19.02 -3.73 -3.86
C VAL A 158 -18.40 -2.97 -2.70
N THR A 159 -18.43 -1.64 -2.73
CA THR A 159 -17.89 -0.81 -1.64
C THR A 159 -19.00 -0.17 -0.81
N ALA A 160 -18.65 0.33 0.38
CA ALA A 160 -19.58 1.09 1.20
C ALA A 160 -20.07 2.36 0.47
N GLU A 161 -19.20 3.01 -0.29
CA GLU A 161 -19.51 4.17 -1.10
C GLU A 161 -20.56 3.86 -2.18
N ASP A 162 -20.49 2.67 -2.81
CA ASP A 162 -21.50 2.23 -3.79
C ASP A 162 -22.89 2.16 -3.15
N VAL A 163 -22.97 1.60 -1.94
CA VAL A 163 -24.25 1.48 -1.19
C VAL A 163 -24.78 2.86 -0.78
N ILE A 164 -23.91 3.72 -0.24
CA ILE A 164 -24.25 5.08 0.18
C ILE A 164 -24.77 5.88 -1.02
N ALA A 165 -24.08 5.81 -2.16
CA ALA A 165 -24.50 6.52 -3.38
C ALA A 165 -25.85 6.02 -3.89
N ALA A 166 -26.07 4.71 -3.91
CA ALA A 166 -27.33 4.11 -4.36
C ALA A 166 -28.54 4.45 -3.43
N CYS A 167 -28.27 4.65 -2.13
CA CYS A 167 -29.28 5.05 -1.15
C CYS A 167 -29.52 6.57 -1.12
N GLY A 168 -28.93 7.36 -2.04
CA GLY A 168 -29.08 8.82 -2.09
C GLY A 168 -28.31 9.55 -0.99
N GLY A 169 -27.41 8.87 -0.28
CA GLY A 169 -26.51 9.45 0.70
C GLY A 169 -25.40 10.26 0.02
N ARG A 170 -24.92 11.31 0.69
CA ARG A 170 -23.72 12.03 0.28
C ARG A 170 -22.52 11.31 0.88
N GLU A 171 -21.47 11.10 0.05
CA GLU A 171 -20.17 10.72 0.61
C GLU A 171 -19.79 11.69 1.73
N ALA A 172 -19.32 11.13 2.86
CA ALA A 172 -18.69 11.98 3.86
C ALA A 172 -17.55 12.75 3.19
N PRO A 173 -17.37 14.05 3.51
CA PRO A 173 -16.28 14.82 2.91
C PRO A 173 -14.99 14.07 3.16
N LYS A 174 -14.29 13.70 2.07
CA LYS A 174 -12.97 13.09 2.15
C LYS A 174 -12.11 14.05 2.95
N LYS A 175 -11.56 13.58 4.08
CA LYS A 175 -10.58 14.38 4.82
C LYS A 175 -9.53 14.83 3.82
N GLU A 176 -9.23 16.13 3.81
CA GLU A 176 -8.20 16.71 2.95
C GLU A 176 -6.96 15.83 3.00
N ARG A 177 -6.57 15.32 1.83
CA ARG A 177 -5.30 14.62 1.68
C ARG A 177 -4.21 15.61 2.10
N ARG A 178 -3.35 15.23 3.02
CA ARG A 178 -2.05 15.87 3.09
C ARG A 178 -1.38 15.55 1.74
N GLU A 179 -1.21 16.55 0.91
CA GLU A 179 -0.43 16.39 -0.32
C GLU A 179 0.96 15.89 0.09
N PRO A 180 1.40 14.74 -0.44
CA PRO A 180 2.77 14.32 -0.21
C PRO A 180 3.70 15.39 -0.76
N PRO A 181 4.83 15.66 -0.12
CA PRO A 181 5.82 16.59 -0.65
C PRO A 181 6.23 16.14 -2.07
N PRO A 182 6.55 17.07 -2.99
CA PRO A 182 6.94 16.73 -4.35
C PRO A 182 8.15 15.77 -4.35
N GLN A 183 8.07 14.72 -5.15
CA GLN A 183 9.17 13.75 -5.28
C GLN A 183 10.46 14.47 -5.73
N PRO A 184 11.61 14.18 -5.11
CA PRO A 184 12.87 14.65 -5.64
C PRO A 184 13.10 14.07 -7.04
N PRO A 185 13.71 14.83 -7.97
CA PRO A 185 13.98 14.39 -9.32
C PRO A 185 14.78 13.07 -9.31
N LYS A 186 14.42 12.13 -10.18
CA LYS A 186 15.22 10.92 -10.39
C LYS A 186 16.65 11.38 -10.71
N ALA A 187 17.64 10.87 -9.96
CA ALA A 187 19.03 11.07 -10.32
C ALA A 187 19.21 10.65 -11.78
N ALA A 188 19.69 11.56 -12.62
CA ALA A 188 19.98 11.24 -14.02
C ALA A 188 20.92 10.02 -14.05
N ASP A 189 20.60 9.04 -14.87
CA ASP A 189 21.47 7.89 -15.13
C ASP A 189 22.88 8.42 -15.39
N THR A 190 23.79 8.15 -14.48
CA THR A 190 25.21 8.46 -14.69
C THR A 190 25.66 7.58 -15.89
N PRO A 191 26.11 8.18 -17.00
CA PRO A 191 26.57 7.38 -18.13
C PRO A 191 27.70 6.48 -17.66
N SER A 192 27.58 5.19 -17.93
CA SER A 192 28.61 4.19 -17.65
C SER A 192 29.91 4.66 -18.29
N ALA A 193 30.98 4.70 -17.48
CA ALA A 193 32.31 4.99 -17.96
C ALA A 193 32.67 4.05 -19.12
N PRO A 194 33.34 4.56 -20.19
CA PRO A 194 33.80 3.71 -21.29
C PRO A 194 34.83 2.70 -20.78
N PRO A 195 34.90 1.49 -21.38
CA PRO A 195 35.88 0.50 -20.99
C PRO A 195 37.30 1.04 -21.28
N GLU A 196 38.15 0.98 -20.27
CA GLU A 196 39.57 1.22 -20.44
C GLU A 196 40.17 0.19 -21.42
N MET A 197 40.89 0.70 -22.45
CA MET A 197 41.66 -0.09 -23.39
C MET A 197 42.99 -0.53 -22.78
#